data_e54bb7b498943f09646de1f53242004f
#
_entry.id   e54bb7b498943f09646de1f53242004f
#
_cell.length_a   1.000
_cell.length_b   1.000
_cell.length_c   1.000
_cell.angle_alpha   90.00
_cell.angle_beta   90.00
_cell.angle_gamma   90.00
#
_symmetry.space_group_name_H-M   'P 1'
#
loop_
_entity.id
_entity.type
_entity.pdbx_description
1 polymer ?
#
loop_
_entity_poly.entity_id
_entity_poly.type
_entity_poly.pdbx_seq_one_letter_code
_entity_poly.pdbx_strand_id
1 'polypeptide(L)'
;MIQSTPSDSLNLAVIPARGGSKGIKNKNIMQVGSKTLIEHAICAAKSSALLTDIIVTSDNPKILEISTQYCISTRDRPISLAQDDSSVVTALQDAVNTMETINKCVYDNIILLQPTSPIRTGDDIDNVIKIMTQHPDVEGVISVSDCGVFLPDHQYYIERDGENGVDALRPFTDENNQRKRRQDITQSYVRNGAIYSARRSILMHQHKIIVDNKVPYIMPKKYICNLDDYEDLELARIIVPAWESGLL
;
A
#
# COMPACT_ATOMS: atom_id res chain seq x y z
N MET A 1 36.69 -13.97 -8.52
CA MET A 1 35.23 -13.76 -8.67
C MET A 1 35.05 -12.25 -8.64
N ILE A 2 34.71 -11.67 -9.78
CA ILE A 2 34.42 -10.23 -9.91
C ILE A 2 33.02 -10.07 -9.29
N GLN A 3 32.95 -9.40 -8.14
CA GLN A 3 31.67 -8.94 -7.62
C GLN A 3 31.14 -7.93 -8.64
N SER A 4 30.08 -8.30 -9.36
CA SER A 4 29.31 -7.35 -10.13
C SER A 4 28.78 -6.29 -9.15
N THR A 5 29.15 -5.05 -9.36
CA THR A 5 28.43 -3.91 -8.77
C THR A 5 26.94 -4.13 -9.00
N PRO A 6 26.05 -3.90 -8.02
CA PRO A 6 24.61 -3.94 -8.26
C PRO A 6 24.35 -2.99 -9.43
N SER A 7 23.84 -3.50 -10.54
CA SER A 7 23.33 -2.64 -11.60
C SER A 7 22.26 -1.75 -10.95
N ASP A 8 22.34 -0.44 -11.18
CA ASP A 8 21.38 0.53 -10.67
C ASP A 8 20.00 0.16 -11.18
N SER A 9 19.23 -0.59 -10.39
CA SER A 9 17.89 -1.00 -10.78
C SER A 9 16.99 0.24 -10.84
N LEU A 10 16.21 0.36 -11.91
CA LEU A 10 15.26 1.45 -12.08
C LEU A 10 13.96 1.15 -11.33
N ASN A 11 13.63 1.99 -10.36
CA ASN A 11 12.51 1.80 -9.45
C ASN A 11 11.48 2.92 -9.63
N LEU A 12 10.26 2.57 -10.04
CA LEU A 12 9.18 3.52 -10.23
C LEU A 12 8.17 3.43 -9.09
N ALA A 13 7.97 4.53 -8.37
CA ALA A 13 6.83 4.66 -7.46
C ALA A 13 5.58 5.14 -8.22
N VAL A 14 4.49 4.40 -8.07
CA VAL A 14 3.17 4.79 -8.59
C VAL A 14 2.24 5.05 -7.41
N ILE A 15 1.64 6.24 -7.39
CA ILE A 15 0.69 6.68 -6.38
C ILE A 15 -0.70 6.83 -7.04
N PRO A 16 -1.55 5.79 -7.00
CA PRO A 16 -2.89 5.86 -7.57
C PRO A 16 -3.84 6.57 -6.61
N ALA A 17 -4.45 7.66 -7.06
CA ALA A 17 -5.35 8.47 -6.25
C ALA A 17 -6.59 8.88 -7.06
N ARG A 18 -7.65 8.05 -7.04
CA ARG A 18 -8.90 8.39 -7.75
C ARG A 18 -9.69 9.48 -7.01
N GLY A 19 -10.45 10.29 -7.77
CA GLY A 19 -11.32 11.33 -7.21
C GLY A 19 -12.57 10.77 -6.55
N GLY A 20 -13.15 9.70 -7.11
CA GLY A 20 -14.31 9.01 -6.57
C GLY A 20 -13.93 8.02 -5.47
N SER A 21 -14.32 8.27 -4.22
CA SER A 21 -14.17 7.34 -3.10
C SER A 21 -15.52 7.04 -2.49
N LYS A 22 -15.87 5.74 -2.34
CA LYS A 22 -17.19 5.31 -1.81
C LYS A 22 -17.37 5.64 -0.33
N GLY A 23 -16.36 5.38 0.50
CA GLY A 23 -16.44 5.57 1.95
C GLY A 23 -16.34 7.03 2.36
N ILE A 24 -15.35 7.76 1.85
CA ILE A 24 -15.09 9.15 2.21
C ILE A 24 -14.97 9.98 0.93
N LYS A 25 -15.85 10.96 0.75
CA LYS A 25 -15.82 11.86 -0.41
C LYS A 25 -14.49 12.64 -0.44
N ASN A 26 -13.85 12.66 -1.60
CA ASN A 26 -12.56 13.35 -1.81
C ASN A 26 -11.44 12.88 -0.86
N LYS A 27 -11.45 11.62 -0.45
CA LYS A 27 -10.56 11.03 0.56
C LYS A 27 -9.10 11.46 0.38
N ASN A 28 -8.56 11.34 -0.83
CA ASN A 28 -7.14 11.55 -1.11
C ASN A 28 -6.64 12.99 -0.90
N ILE A 29 -7.55 13.98 -0.91
CA ILE A 29 -7.25 15.39 -0.63
C ILE A 29 -7.71 15.84 0.77
N MET A 30 -8.17 14.90 1.61
CA MET A 30 -8.48 15.22 3.00
C MET A 30 -7.20 15.41 3.80
N GLN A 31 -7.22 16.44 4.63
CA GLN A 31 -6.12 16.74 5.54
C GLN A 31 -6.18 15.84 6.76
N VAL A 32 -5.04 15.20 7.04
CA VAL A 32 -4.81 14.37 8.22
C VAL A 32 -3.41 14.73 8.75
N GLY A 33 -3.35 15.30 9.94
CA GLY A 33 -2.13 15.93 10.41
C GLY A 33 -1.78 17.20 9.62
N SER A 34 -0.53 17.36 9.29
CA SER A 34 -0.01 18.55 8.60
C SER A 34 -0.25 18.56 7.08
N LYS A 35 -0.69 17.44 6.48
CA LYS A 35 -0.77 17.22 5.03
C LYS A 35 -2.06 16.52 4.62
N THR A 36 -2.39 16.59 3.34
CA THR A 36 -3.40 15.71 2.75
C THR A 36 -2.86 14.28 2.56
N LEU A 37 -3.74 13.30 2.40
CA LEU A 37 -3.31 11.91 2.21
C LEU A 37 -2.41 11.73 0.99
N ILE A 38 -2.71 12.43 -0.12
CA ILE A 38 -1.84 12.39 -1.31
C ILE A 38 -0.47 13.00 -1.03
N GLU A 39 -0.40 14.10 -0.27
CA GLU A 39 0.87 14.74 0.08
C GLU A 39 1.73 13.87 0.98
N HIS A 40 1.14 13.13 1.94
CA HIS A 40 1.87 12.16 2.73
C HIS A 40 2.56 11.11 1.84
N ALA A 41 1.83 10.56 0.86
CA ALA A 41 2.39 9.58 -0.07
C ALA A 41 3.52 10.16 -0.94
N ILE A 42 3.32 11.38 -1.46
CA ILE A 42 4.32 12.09 -2.26
C ILE A 42 5.58 12.39 -1.44
N CYS A 43 5.41 12.93 -0.22
CA CYS A 43 6.54 13.27 0.65
C CYS A 43 7.36 12.03 1.02
N ALA A 44 6.71 10.91 1.35
CA ALA A 44 7.39 9.66 1.62
C ALA A 44 8.17 9.18 0.38
N ALA A 45 7.56 9.20 -0.81
CA ALA A 45 8.24 8.83 -2.05
C ALA A 45 9.46 9.73 -2.34
N LYS A 46 9.31 11.05 -2.19
CA LYS A 46 10.40 12.02 -2.41
C LYS A 46 11.54 11.89 -1.41
N SER A 47 11.30 11.36 -0.23
CA SER A 47 12.35 11.13 0.78
C SER A 47 13.08 9.80 0.61
N SER A 48 12.67 8.94 -0.32
CA SER A 48 13.40 7.73 -0.70
C SER A 48 14.65 8.08 -1.51
N ALA A 49 15.76 7.45 -1.22
CA ALA A 49 17.02 7.59 -1.94
C ALA A 49 17.15 6.59 -3.12
N LEU A 50 16.34 5.55 -3.14
CA LEU A 50 16.45 4.45 -4.12
C LEU A 50 15.33 4.46 -5.18
N LEU A 51 14.35 5.33 -5.10
CA LEU A 51 13.40 5.55 -6.19
C LEU A 51 14.08 6.32 -7.32
N THR A 52 13.88 5.84 -8.55
CA THR A 52 14.33 6.54 -9.76
C THR A 52 13.34 7.61 -10.16
N ASP A 53 12.05 7.26 -10.16
CA ASP A 53 10.97 8.16 -10.58
C ASP A 53 9.72 7.96 -9.72
N ILE A 54 8.88 8.99 -9.72
CA ILE A 54 7.60 9.01 -9.00
C ILE A 54 6.51 9.53 -9.96
N ILE A 55 5.37 8.85 -10.00
CA ILE A 55 4.20 9.30 -10.74
C ILE A 55 2.93 9.19 -9.90
N VAL A 56 2.12 10.23 -9.94
CA VAL A 56 0.73 10.20 -9.45
C VAL A 56 -0.21 9.99 -10.62
N THR A 57 -1.11 9.01 -10.51
CA THR A 57 -2.17 8.80 -11.51
C THR A 57 -3.54 9.06 -10.89
N SER A 58 -4.30 9.99 -11.48
CA SER A 58 -5.59 10.44 -10.96
C SER A 58 -6.51 10.91 -12.09
N ASP A 59 -7.81 10.74 -11.89
CA ASP A 59 -8.89 11.33 -12.69
C ASP A 59 -9.38 12.67 -12.10
N ASN A 60 -8.80 13.12 -10.99
CA ASN A 60 -9.20 14.34 -10.29
C ASN A 60 -8.19 15.47 -10.52
N PRO A 61 -8.60 16.59 -11.16
CA PRO A 61 -7.70 17.70 -11.47
C PRO A 61 -7.01 18.31 -10.23
N LYS A 62 -7.69 18.34 -9.07
CA LYS A 62 -7.10 18.88 -7.82
C LYS A 62 -5.95 18.01 -7.31
N ILE A 63 -6.06 16.68 -7.46
CA ILE A 63 -4.99 15.75 -7.08
C ILE A 63 -3.79 15.96 -8.00
N LEU A 64 -4.02 16.11 -9.30
CA LEU A 64 -2.97 16.39 -10.28
C LEU A 64 -2.30 17.74 -10.02
N GLU A 65 -3.07 18.78 -9.71
CA GLU A 65 -2.57 20.10 -9.35
C GLU A 65 -1.65 20.04 -8.11
N ILE A 66 -2.11 19.42 -7.01
CA ILE A 66 -1.30 19.22 -5.80
C ILE A 66 0.00 18.49 -6.18
N SER A 67 -0.08 17.40 -6.94
CA SER A 67 1.08 16.62 -7.32
C SER A 67 2.09 17.42 -8.14
N THR A 68 1.62 18.27 -9.04
CA THR A 68 2.47 19.14 -9.86
C THR A 68 3.25 20.15 -9.01
N GLN A 69 2.66 20.64 -7.91
CA GLN A 69 3.35 21.55 -6.96
C GLN A 69 4.56 20.89 -6.30
N TYR A 70 4.56 19.57 -6.19
CA TYR A 70 5.72 18.81 -5.68
C TYR A 70 6.75 18.45 -6.76
N CYS A 71 6.58 18.93 -8.00
CA CYS A 71 7.48 18.67 -9.13
C CYS A 71 7.68 17.18 -9.43
N ILE A 72 6.61 16.40 -9.34
CA ILE A 72 6.61 14.97 -9.72
C ILE A 72 5.75 14.76 -10.97
N SER A 73 5.99 13.66 -11.67
CA SER A 73 5.21 13.30 -12.85
C SER A 73 3.75 13.01 -12.50
N THR A 74 2.86 13.41 -13.39
CA THR A 74 1.43 13.17 -13.24
C THR A 74 0.86 12.48 -14.47
N ARG A 75 -0.13 11.61 -14.26
CA ARG A 75 -0.93 10.98 -15.30
C ARG A 75 -2.40 11.33 -15.09
N ASP A 76 -2.97 12.08 -16.02
CA ASP A 76 -4.43 12.22 -16.10
C ASP A 76 -5.00 10.85 -16.53
N ARG A 77 -5.63 10.17 -15.55
CA ARG A 77 -6.11 8.80 -15.70
C ARG A 77 -7.39 8.79 -16.53
N PRO A 78 -7.45 8.01 -17.60
CA PRO A 78 -8.70 7.80 -18.34
C PRO A 78 -9.84 7.37 -17.40
N ILE A 79 -11.03 7.94 -17.61
CA ILE A 79 -12.23 7.64 -16.79
C ILE A 79 -12.53 6.14 -16.77
N SER A 80 -12.28 5.42 -17.87
CA SER A 80 -12.44 3.96 -17.94
C SER A 80 -11.55 3.18 -16.96
N LEU A 81 -10.45 3.77 -16.48
CA LEU A 81 -9.54 3.19 -15.48
C LEU A 81 -9.78 3.74 -14.06
N ALA A 82 -10.79 4.58 -13.89
CA ALA A 82 -11.13 5.21 -12.61
C ALA A 82 -12.50 4.76 -12.06
N GLN A 83 -13.16 3.81 -12.72
CA GLN A 83 -14.44 3.25 -12.29
C GLN A 83 -14.30 2.49 -10.96
N ASP A 84 -15.40 2.27 -10.28
CA ASP A 84 -15.43 1.57 -8.97
C ASP A 84 -14.99 0.10 -9.04
N ASP A 85 -15.19 -0.54 -10.18
CA ASP A 85 -14.80 -1.91 -10.50
C ASP A 85 -13.44 -2.00 -11.23
N SER A 86 -12.83 -0.84 -11.54
CA SER A 86 -11.53 -0.82 -12.22
C SER A 86 -10.43 -1.35 -11.30
N SER A 87 -9.68 -2.31 -11.81
CA SER A 87 -8.52 -2.85 -11.09
C SER A 87 -7.43 -1.79 -10.91
N VAL A 88 -6.85 -1.71 -9.71
CA VAL A 88 -5.67 -0.88 -9.48
C VAL A 88 -4.52 -1.27 -10.41
N VAL A 89 -4.44 -2.54 -10.80
CA VAL A 89 -3.38 -3.07 -11.69
C VAL A 89 -3.40 -2.37 -13.05
N THR A 90 -4.57 -2.16 -13.65
CA THR A 90 -4.67 -1.47 -14.95
C THR A 90 -4.22 -0.01 -14.87
N ALA A 91 -4.52 0.66 -13.75
CA ALA A 91 -4.04 2.02 -13.51
C ALA A 91 -2.51 2.07 -13.30
N LEU A 92 -1.92 1.05 -12.66
CA LEU A 92 -0.47 0.93 -12.51
C LEU A 92 0.19 0.69 -13.88
N GLN A 93 -0.35 -0.20 -14.70
CA GLN A 93 0.17 -0.51 -16.04
C GLN A 93 0.14 0.72 -16.95
N ASP A 94 -0.94 1.50 -16.92
CA ASP A 94 -1.06 2.76 -17.68
C ASP A 94 0.01 3.78 -17.23
N ALA A 95 0.22 3.92 -15.92
CA ALA A 95 1.24 4.80 -15.36
C ALA A 95 2.67 4.35 -15.74
N VAL A 96 2.96 3.05 -15.67
CA VAL A 96 4.26 2.49 -16.08
C VAL A 96 4.52 2.77 -17.56
N ASN A 97 3.58 2.44 -18.44
CA ASN A 97 3.71 2.69 -19.88
C ASN A 97 3.93 4.18 -20.19
N THR A 98 3.25 5.06 -19.44
CA THR A 98 3.41 6.51 -19.58
C THR A 98 4.84 6.93 -19.24
N MET A 99 5.37 6.49 -18.10
CA MET A 99 6.71 6.87 -17.64
C MET A 99 7.81 6.27 -18.52
N GLU A 100 7.67 5.01 -18.95
CA GLU A 100 8.62 4.36 -19.84
C GLU A 100 8.69 5.07 -21.22
N THR A 101 7.55 5.56 -21.70
CA THR A 101 7.49 6.34 -22.95
C THR A 101 8.18 7.70 -22.80
N ILE A 102 7.95 8.40 -21.69
CA ILE A 102 8.52 9.73 -21.42
C ILE A 102 10.04 9.61 -21.22
N ASN A 103 10.48 8.68 -20.36
CA ASN A 103 11.88 8.57 -19.95
C ASN A 103 12.72 7.68 -20.88
N LYS A 104 12.07 7.00 -21.86
CA LYS A 104 12.72 6.06 -22.79
C LYS A 104 13.55 5.01 -22.08
N CYS A 105 13.04 4.48 -20.99
CA CYS A 105 13.65 3.43 -20.18
C CYS A 105 12.64 2.31 -19.90
N VAL A 106 13.10 1.22 -19.30
CA VAL A 106 12.27 0.14 -18.77
C VAL A 106 12.59 0.01 -17.29
N TYR A 107 11.58 0.12 -16.44
CA TYR A 107 11.77 -0.04 -15.00
C TYR A 107 11.92 -1.52 -14.62
N ASP A 108 12.67 -1.80 -13.57
CA ASP A 108 12.83 -3.15 -13.02
C ASP A 108 11.75 -3.46 -11.99
N ASN A 109 11.48 -2.50 -11.12
CA ASN A 109 10.55 -2.67 -10.01
C ASN A 109 9.50 -1.56 -9.99
N ILE A 110 8.27 -1.95 -9.68
CA ILE A 110 7.14 -1.04 -9.51
C ILE A 110 6.71 -1.06 -8.06
N ILE A 111 6.68 0.12 -7.45
CA ILE A 111 6.34 0.32 -6.04
C ILE A 111 4.99 1.07 -5.97
N LEU A 112 3.95 0.38 -5.51
CA LEU A 112 2.65 0.97 -5.26
C LEU A 112 2.63 1.60 -3.87
N LEU A 113 2.31 2.88 -3.80
CA LEU A 113 2.15 3.64 -2.56
C LEU A 113 0.71 4.15 -2.46
N GLN A 114 -0.09 3.52 -1.60
CA GLN A 114 -1.49 3.93 -1.43
C GLN A 114 -1.59 5.16 -0.53
N PRO A 115 -2.26 6.26 -0.95
CA PRO A 115 -2.47 7.44 -0.09
C PRO A 115 -3.26 7.14 1.18
N THR A 116 -4.12 6.11 1.15
CA THR A 116 -4.94 5.69 2.28
C THR A 116 -4.16 5.14 3.46
N SER A 117 -2.88 4.87 3.30
CA SER A 117 -1.97 4.45 4.38
C SER A 117 -0.87 5.50 4.55
N PRO A 118 -1.14 6.63 5.24
CA PRO A 118 -0.25 7.79 5.26
C PRO A 118 1.06 7.57 6.02
N ILE A 119 1.08 6.64 6.99
CA ILE A 119 2.24 6.41 7.85
C ILE A 119 3.23 5.48 7.15
N ARG A 120 4.24 6.06 6.54
CA ARG A 120 5.43 5.43 5.97
C ARG A 120 6.49 6.48 5.70
N THR A 121 7.74 6.07 5.62
CA THR A 121 8.92 6.90 5.37
C THR A 121 9.61 6.53 4.06
N GLY A 122 10.54 7.35 3.61
CA GLY A 122 11.43 6.99 2.49
C GLY A 122 12.29 5.79 2.82
N ASP A 123 12.75 5.67 4.08
CA ASP A 123 13.55 4.51 4.52
C ASP A 123 12.75 3.19 4.43
N ASP A 124 11.45 3.21 4.70
CA ASP A 124 10.59 2.03 4.51
C ASP A 124 10.56 1.61 3.03
N ILE A 125 10.46 2.59 2.11
CA ILE A 125 10.47 2.36 0.66
C ILE A 125 11.84 1.82 0.24
N ASP A 126 12.92 2.43 0.70
CA ASP A 126 14.30 2.01 0.40
C ASP A 126 14.57 0.58 0.89
N ASN A 127 14.07 0.22 2.06
CA ASN A 127 14.21 -1.13 2.59
C ASN A 127 13.46 -2.17 1.73
N VAL A 128 12.27 -1.84 1.23
CA VAL A 128 11.54 -2.69 0.27
C VAL A 128 12.36 -2.87 -1.01
N ILE A 129 12.93 -1.80 -1.56
CA ILE A 129 13.77 -1.85 -2.77
C ILE A 129 15.04 -2.67 -2.52
N LYS A 130 15.70 -2.51 -1.36
CA LYS A 130 16.87 -3.32 -0.97
C LYS A 130 16.56 -4.81 -0.94
N ILE A 131 15.41 -5.20 -0.37
CA ILE A 131 14.97 -6.60 -0.37
C ILE A 131 14.83 -7.11 -1.81
N MET A 132 14.17 -6.34 -2.69
CA MET A 132 14.02 -6.69 -4.10
C MET A 132 15.41 -6.86 -4.79
N THR A 133 16.35 -5.97 -4.52
CA THR A 133 17.69 -6.01 -5.10
C THR A 133 18.51 -7.19 -4.59
N GLN A 134 18.43 -7.50 -3.30
CA GLN A 134 19.17 -8.59 -2.67
C GLN A 134 18.64 -9.99 -3.03
N HIS A 135 17.36 -10.06 -3.42
CA HIS A 135 16.66 -11.32 -3.74
C HIS A 135 16.05 -11.27 -5.15
N PRO A 136 16.86 -11.48 -6.21
CA PRO A 136 16.38 -11.39 -7.60
C PRO A 136 15.24 -12.34 -7.94
N ASP A 137 15.18 -13.49 -7.26
CA ASP A 137 14.14 -14.51 -7.47
C ASP A 137 12.78 -14.16 -6.84
N VAL A 138 12.74 -13.12 -5.97
CA VAL A 138 11.51 -12.66 -5.35
C VAL A 138 10.73 -11.81 -6.36
N GLU A 139 9.47 -12.12 -6.55
CA GLU A 139 8.58 -11.39 -7.47
C GLU A 139 8.09 -10.06 -6.91
N GLY A 140 8.00 -9.94 -5.57
CA GLY A 140 7.58 -8.71 -4.91
C GLY A 140 7.69 -8.74 -3.40
N VAL A 141 7.50 -7.57 -2.80
CA VAL A 141 7.52 -7.34 -1.36
C VAL A 141 6.22 -6.67 -0.95
N ILE A 142 5.64 -7.11 0.16
CA ILE A 142 4.44 -6.49 0.74
C ILE A 142 4.75 -6.04 2.16
N SER A 143 4.42 -4.79 2.47
CA SER A 143 4.48 -4.31 3.84
C SER A 143 3.36 -4.93 4.68
N VAL A 144 3.75 -5.42 5.84
CA VAL A 144 2.86 -6.07 6.80
C VAL A 144 3.15 -5.57 8.21
N SER A 145 2.22 -5.76 9.10
CA SER A 145 2.40 -5.52 10.54
C SER A 145 1.87 -6.69 11.35
N ASP A 146 2.42 -6.89 12.54
CA ASP A 146 1.95 -7.89 13.48
C ASP A 146 0.47 -7.66 13.81
N CYS A 147 -0.36 -8.69 13.74
CA CYS A 147 -1.79 -8.62 14.05
C CYS A 147 -2.07 -8.28 15.52
N GLY A 148 -1.11 -8.48 16.40
CA GLY A 148 -1.24 -8.19 17.83
C GLY A 148 -2.33 -9.01 18.49
N VAL A 149 -3.43 -8.35 18.86
CA VAL A 149 -4.59 -9.00 19.50
C VAL A 149 -5.61 -9.53 18.50
N PHE A 150 -5.50 -9.11 17.23
CA PHE A 150 -6.42 -9.50 16.15
C PHE A 150 -5.95 -10.79 15.45
N LEU A 151 -5.59 -11.80 16.23
CA LEU A 151 -5.16 -13.10 15.71
C LEU A 151 -6.32 -13.80 14.99
N PRO A 152 -6.06 -14.53 13.89
CA PRO A 152 -7.09 -15.30 13.19
C PRO A 152 -7.86 -16.25 14.12
N ASP A 153 -7.15 -16.85 15.10
CA ASP A 153 -7.74 -17.76 16.09
C ASP A 153 -8.72 -17.06 17.07
N HIS A 154 -8.73 -15.73 17.11
CA HIS A 154 -9.65 -14.92 17.92
C HIS A 154 -10.73 -14.23 17.07
N GLN A 155 -10.81 -14.54 15.77
CA GLN A 155 -11.77 -13.94 14.85
C GLN A 155 -12.99 -14.83 14.68
N TYR A 156 -14.15 -14.18 14.55
CA TYR A 156 -15.44 -14.82 14.35
C TYR A 156 -16.17 -14.14 13.19
N TYR A 157 -17.03 -14.89 12.52
CA TYR A 157 -18.06 -14.30 11.67
C TYR A 157 -19.44 -14.51 12.31
N ILE A 158 -20.37 -13.64 11.96
CA ILE A 158 -21.76 -13.73 12.42
C ILE A 158 -22.55 -14.50 11.37
N GLU A 159 -23.08 -15.66 11.76
CA GLU A 159 -24.07 -16.39 11.00
C GLU A 159 -25.45 -15.80 11.35
N ARG A 160 -26.07 -15.12 10.38
CA ARG A 160 -27.38 -14.49 10.54
C ARG A 160 -28.47 -15.55 10.48
N ASP A 161 -29.58 -15.32 11.21
CA ASP A 161 -30.75 -16.22 11.26
C ASP A 161 -30.39 -17.68 11.64
N GLY A 162 -29.45 -17.84 12.58
CA GLY A 162 -29.10 -19.15 13.14
C GLY A 162 -30.31 -19.90 13.73
N GLU A 163 -30.08 -21.10 14.26
CA GLU A 163 -31.12 -21.88 14.89
C GLU A 163 -31.91 -21.05 15.93
N ASN A 164 -33.24 -21.03 15.81
CA ASN A 164 -34.18 -20.25 16.64
C ASN A 164 -34.20 -18.71 16.36
N GLY A 165 -33.71 -18.23 15.18
CA GLY A 165 -33.75 -16.82 14.81
C GLY A 165 -32.80 -15.93 15.61
N VAL A 166 -31.76 -16.52 16.22
CA VAL A 166 -30.73 -15.80 16.94
C VAL A 166 -29.41 -15.88 16.15
N ASP A 167 -28.73 -14.74 15.99
CA ASP A 167 -27.44 -14.67 15.34
C ASP A 167 -26.41 -15.50 16.14
N ALA A 168 -25.62 -16.30 15.46
CA ALA A 168 -24.59 -17.14 16.05
C ALA A 168 -23.18 -16.66 15.70
N LEU A 169 -22.26 -16.67 16.66
CA LEU A 169 -20.82 -16.49 16.41
C LEU A 169 -20.21 -17.82 15.94
N ARG A 170 -19.56 -17.78 14.79
CA ARG A 170 -18.81 -18.90 14.24
C ARG A 170 -17.33 -18.55 14.15
N PRO A 171 -16.44 -19.41 14.62
CA PRO A 171 -15.01 -19.16 14.53
C PRO A 171 -14.51 -19.12 13.09
N PHE A 172 -13.55 -18.23 12.82
CA PHE A 172 -12.94 -18.10 11.49
C PHE A 172 -11.95 -19.24 11.20
N THR A 173 -11.33 -19.79 12.26
CA THR A 173 -10.43 -20.94 12.22
C THR A 173 -11.05 -22.14 12.93
N ASP A 174 -10.38 -23.30 12.87
CA ASP A 174 -10.81 -24.52 13.58
C ASP A 174 -10.99 -24.24 15.08
N GLU A 175 -12.10 -24.74 15.67
CA GLU A 175 -12.41 -24.56 17.11
C GLU A 175 -11.31 -25.05 18.04
N ASN A 176 -10.52 -26.04 17.64
CA ASN A 176 -9.40 -26.54 18.41
C ASN A 176 -8.28 -25.48 18.57
N ASN A 177 -8.16 -24.54 17.65
CA ASN A 177 -7.18 -23.45 17.72
C ASN A 177 -7.57 -22.38 18.73
N GLN A 178 -8.86 -22.16 19.00
CA GLN A 178 -9.35 -21.13 19.91
C GLN A 178 -9.01 -21.38 21.37
N ARG A 179 -8.65 -22.60 21.74
CA ARG A 179 -8.28 -22.99 23.12
C ARG A 179 -6.79 -22.84 23.42
N LYS A 180 -5.99 -22.43 22.43
CA LYS A 180 -4.55 -22.25 22.61
C LYS A 180 -4.25 -21.01 23.40
N ARG A 181 -3.20 -21.07 24.23
CA ARG A 181 -2.67 -19.87 24.87
C ARG A 181 -2.03 -19.00 23.80
N ARG A 182 -2.08 -17.66 23.97
CA ARG A 182 -1.51 -16.70 23.02
C ARG A 182 -0.07 -17.04 22.60
N GLN A 183 0.73 -17.53 23.50
CA GLN A 183 2.12 -17.94 23.25
C GLN A 183 2.27 -19.20 22.40
N ASP A 184 1.21 -20.00 22.29
CA ASP A 184 1.18 -21.26 21.50
C ASP A 184 0.53 -21.05 20.11
N ILE A 185 0.07 -19.82 19.83
CA ILE A 185 -0.53 -19.45 18.55
C ILE A 185 0.57 -18.97 17.61
N THR A 186 0.52 -19.41 16.36
CA THR A 186 1.44 -18.95 15.31
C THR A 186 1.27 -17.44 15.10
N GLN A 187 2.36 -16.70 15.21
CA GLN A 187 2.36 -15.27 14.94
C GLN A 187 1.84 -14.99 13.52
N SER A 188 0.89 -14.09 13.41
CA SER A 188 0.28 -13.71 12.14
C SER A 188 0.49 -12.22 11.84
N TYR A 189 0.43 -11.90 10.56
CA TYR A 189 0.66 -10.55 10.07
C TYR A 189 -0.49 -10.13 9.16
N VAL A 190 -0.82 -8.84 9.23
CA VAL A 190 -1.82 -8.22 8.36
C VAL A 190 -1.15 -7.27 7.37
N ARG A 191 -1.66 -7.21 6.15
CA ARG A 191 -1.25 -6.17 5.19
C ARG A 191 -1.66 -4.81 5.71
N ASN A 192 -0.70 -3.91 5.86
CA ASN A 192 -0.96 -2.56 6.40
C ASN A 192 -1.27 -1.50 5.33
N GLY A 193 -1.27 -1.89 4.05
CA GLY A 193 -1.62 -1.00 2.94
C GLY A 193 -0.53 -0.01 2.53
N ALA A 194 0.58 0.09 3.26
CA ALA A 194 1.55 1.15 3.04
C ALA A 194 2.38 0.97 1.77
N ILE A 195 2.96 -0.22 1.53
CA ILE A 195 3.85 -0.47 0.40
C ILE A 195 3.56 -1.85 -0.20
N TYR A 196 3.35 -1.88 -1.52
CA TYR A 196 3.35 -3.09 -2.32
C TYR A 196 4.38 -2.92 -3.42
N SER A 197 5.14 -3.97 -3.72
CA SER A 197 6.06 -3.95 -4.85
C SER A 197 5.93 -5.21 -5.68
N ALA A 198 6.20 -5.08 -6.97
CA ALA A 198 6.30 -6.20 -7.88
C ALA A 198 7.39 -5.93 -8.92
N ARG A 199 8.00 -7.01 -9.45
CA ARG A 199 8.77 -6.90 -10.67
C ARG A 199 7.89 -6.36 -11.79
N ARG A 200 8.45 -5.47 -12.60
CA ARG A 200 7.73 -4.93 -13.75
C ARG A 200 7.18 -6.04 -14.65
N SER A 201 7.97 -7.08 -14.91
CA SER A 201 7.55 -8.22 -15.73
C SER A 201 6.29 -8.91 -15.19
N ILE A 202 6.18 -9.08 -13.87
CA ILE A 202 5.00 -9.68 -13.24
C ILE A 202 3.78 -8.77 -13.37
N LEU A 203 3.93 -7.47 -13.06
CA LEU A 203 2.84 -6.51 -13.21
C LEU A 203 2.32 -6.45 -14.65
N MET A 204 3.24 -6.38 -15.63
CA MET A 204 2.85 -6.16 -17.04
C MET A 204 2.33 -7.41 -17.74
N HIS A 205 2.87 -8.61 -17.40
CA HIS A 205 2.52 -9.84 -18.13
C HIS A 205 1.56 -10.75 -17.35
N GLN A 206 1.61 -10.75 -16.02
CA GLN A 206 0.73 -11.57 -15.21
C GLN A 206 -0.41 -10.77 -14.56
N HIS A 207 -0.43 -9.45 -14.76
CA HIS A 207 -1.45 -8.54 -14.20
C HIS A 207 -1.58 -8.64 -12.68
N LYS A 208 -0.45 -8.76 -11.95
CA LYS A 208 -0.42 -8.87 -10.49
C LYS A 208 0.46 -7.80 -9.86
N ILE A 209 -0.03 -7.16 -8.81
CA ILE A 209 0.76 -6.35 -7.86
C ILE A 209 0.90 -7.09 -6.52
N ILE A 210 -0.08 -7.91 -6.16
CA ILE A 210 0.03 -8.89 -5.08
C ILE A 210 0.44 -10.21 -5.74
N VAL A 211 1.74 -10.47 -5.73
CA VAL A 211 2.38 -11.57 -6.45
C VAL A 211 2.32 -12.87 -5.65
N ASP A 212 2.66 -14.01 -6.27
CA ASP A 212 2.63 -15.31 -5.61
C ASP A 212 3.91 -15.52 -4.77
N ASN A 213 5.09 -15.34 -5.36
CA ASN A 213 6.37 -15.43 -4.68
C ASN A 213 6.77 -14.07 -4.07
N LYS A 214 6.26 -13.78 -2.87
CA LYS A 214 6.46 -12.53 -2.14
C LYS A 214 7.11 -12.73 -0.79
N VAL A 215 7.86 -11.72 -0.36
CA VAL A 215 8.39 -11.66 1.00
C VAL A 215 7.80 -10.48 1.78
N PRO A 216 7.72 -10.56 3.10
CA PRO A 216 7.21 -9.48 3.92
C PRO A 216 8.27 -8.40 4.17
N TYR A 217 7.85 -7.14 4.19
CA TYR A 217 8.53 -6.06 4.90
C TYR A 217 7.74 -5.76 6.17
N ILE A 218 8.31 -6.06 7.34
CA ILE A 218 7.59 -5.93 8.61
C ILE A 218 7.75 -4.50 9.13
N MET A 219 6.65 -3.77 9.17
CA MET A 219 6.57 -2.42 9.73
C MET A 219 6.06 -2.44 11.18
N PRO A 220 6.45 -1.47 12.01
CA PRO A 220 5.95 -1.35 13.36
C PRO A 220 4.41 -1.35 13.41
N LYS A 221 3.84 -2.14 14.31
CA LYS A 221 2.38 -2.26 14.50
C LYS A 221 1.70 -0.92 14.75
N LYS A 222 2.38 -0.02 15.46
CA LYS A 222 1.88 1.33 15.75
C LYS A 222 1.65 2.19 14.51
N TYR A 223 2.16 1.77 13.34
CA TYR A 223 1.98 2.47 12.06
C TYR A 223 0.80 1.93 11.23
N ILE A 224 0.00 1.01 11.78
CA ILE A 224 -1.23 0.58 11.10
C ILE A 224 -2.21 1.75 11.12
N CYS A 225 -2.39 2.35 9.95
CA CYS A 225 -3.33 3.43 9.70
C CYS A 225 -3.78 3.33 8.23
N ASN A 226 -4.87 2.60 8.00
CA ASN A 226 -5.45 2.47 6.66
C ASN A 226 -6.86 3.07 6.70
N LEU A 227 -7.12 4.06 5.84
CA LEU A 227 -8.37 4.80 5.83
C LEU A 227 -9.31 4.23 4.77
N ASP A 228 -10.41 3.64 5.18
CA ASP A 228 -11.48 3.20 4.30
C ASP A 228 -12.80 3.92 4.56
N ASP A 229 -13.12 4.23 5.81
CA ASP A 229 -14.34 4.90 6.25
C ASP A 229 -14.08 6.10 7.17
N TYR A 230 -15.17 6.69 7.72
CA TYR A 230 -15.08 7.87 8.59
C TYR A 230 -14.53 7.54 9.99
N GLU A 231 -14.71 6.32 10.50
CA GLU A 231 -14.14 5.90 11.79
C GLU A 231 -12.62 5.81 11.69
N ASP A 232 -12.13 5.25 10.58
CA ASP A 232 -10.69 5.26 10.27
C ASP A 232 -10.12 6.67 10.18
N LEU A 233 -10.88 7.61 9.59
CA LEU A 233 -10.46 9.01 9.48
C LEU A 233 -10.36 9.66 10.85
N GLU A 234 -11.27 9.38 11.76
CA GLU A 234 -11.22 9.89 13.14
C GLU A 234 -9.98 9.39 13.88
N LEU A 235 -9.68 8.09 13.75
CA LEU A 235 -8.46 7.50 14.31
C LEU A 235 -7.20 8.09 13.67
N ALA A 236 -7.18 8.25 12.36
CA ALA A 236 -6.04 8.81 11.64
C ALA A 236 -5.72 10.24 12.09
N ARG A 237 -6.74 11.06 12.39
CA ARG A 237 -6.59 12.42 12.91
C ARG A 237 -5.89 12.49 14.28
N ILE A 238 -5.83 11.38 15.00
CA ILE A 238 -5.11 11.25 16.26
C ILE A 238 -3.72 10.67 16.02
N ILE A 239 -3.65 9.58 15.27
CA ILE A 239 -2.43 8.80 15.09
C ILE A 239 -1.40 9.53 14.23
N VAL A 240 -1.83 10.13 13.11
CA VAL A 240 -0.90 10.76 12.16
C VAL A 240 -0.19 11.98 12.77
N PRO A 241 -0.87 12.94 13.45
CA PRO A 241 -0.18 14.03 14.14
C PRO A 241 0.79 13.54 15.23
N ALA A 242 0.43 12.50 15.96
CA ALA A 242 1.31 11.91 16.96
C ALA A 242 2.58 11.29 16.32
N TRP A 243 2.44 10.65 15.17
CA TRP A 243 3.55 10.15 14.38
C TRP A 243 4.41 11.28 13.81
N GLU A 244 3.81 12.33 13.23
CA GLU A 244 4.54 13.50 12.69
C GLU A 244 5.37 14.23 13.76
N SER A 245 4.88 14.26 14.99
CA SER A 245 5.58 14.89 16.12
C SER A 245 6.60 13.98 16.82
N GLY A 246 6.75 12.73 16.38
CA GLY A 246 7.67 11.77 16.97
C GLY A 246 7.20 11.19 18.33
N LEU A 247 5.91 11.30 18.64
CA LEU A 247 5.31 10.68 19.84
C LEU A 247 4.98 9.20 19.64
N LEU A 248 5.02 8.72 18.40
CA LEU A 248 4.82 7.32 18.02
C LEU A 248 6.10 6.68 17.52
#